data_5a1ff3f7e4e23404d78f081f3e8256ab
#
_entry.id   5a1ff3f7e4e23404d78f081f3e8256ab
#
_cell.length_a   1.000
_cell.length_b   1.000
_cell.length_c   1.000
_cell.angle_alpha   90.00
_cell.angle_beta   90.00
_cell.angle_gamma   90.00
#
_symmetry.space_group_name_H-M   'P 1'
#
loop_
_entity.id
_entity.type
_entity.pdbx_description
1 polymer ?
#
loop_
_entity_poly.entity_id
_entity_poly.type
_entity_poly.pdbx_seq_one_letter_code
_entity_poly.pdbx_strand_id
1 'polypeptide(L)'
;RGEVENETFCADSAIVTFVGRDIHPGFAKDKMVPSVKVAGEFIASLPREGAPETTEGKEGYIHPISIKGNTSETEVHLLIRDFEVEGLRPKAEMIDKYAAAACEKWPNSSYRIEIKEYYRNMKYDLEKEPRAMAYALEGVRRTGLDPVQGSIRGGTDGSTLSAKGLP
;
A
#
# COMPACT_ATOMS: atom_id res chain seq x y z
N ARG A 1 22.39 8.90 -19.04
CA ARG A 1 21.76 7.64 -18.67
C ARG A 1 20.67 7.27 -19.64
N GLY A 2 19.78 8.17 -20.07
CA GLY A 2 18.79 7.94 -21.12
C GLY A 2 17.57 7.11 -20.65
N GLU A 3 17.37 6.96 -19.36
CA GLU A 3 16.21 6.25 -18.79
C GLU A 3 14.95 7.14 -18.90
N VAL A 4 13.85 6.54 -19.34
CA VAL A 4 12.52 7.16 -19.44
C VAL A 4 11.53 6.19 -18.80
N GLU A 5 10.96 6.59 -17.70
CA GLU A 5 9.98 5.76 -16.98
C GLU A 5 8.58 6.11 -17.47
N ASN A 6 7.83 5.10 -17.88
CA ASN A 6 6.47 5.24 -18.41
C ASN A 6 5.42 4.48 -17.59
N GLU A 7 5.83 3.91 -16.48
CA GLU A 7 4.97 3.07 -15.65
C GLU A 7 5.30 3.24 -14.17
N THR A 8 4.29 3.43 -13.36
CA THR A 8 4.38 3.52 -11.89
C THR A 8 3.50 2.47 -11.23
N PHE A 9 3.62 2.28 -9.93
CA PHE A 9 2.57 1.55 -9.20
C PHE A 9 1.22 2.28 -9.28
N CYS A 10 0.14 1.49 -9.14
CA CYS A 10 -1.09 1.91 -8.50
C CYS A 10 -0.90 1.83 -6.98
N ALA A 11 -1.52 2.74 -6.25
CA ALA A 11 -1.34 2.86 -4.82
C ALA A 11 -2.66 3.12 -4.10
N ASP A 12 -2.90 2.35 -3.05
CA ASP A 12 -3.90 2.65 -2.03
C ASP A 12 -3.21 2.73 -0.66
N SER A 13 -3.84 3.46 0.26
CA SER A 13 -3.51 3.45 1.67
C SER A 13 -4.64 2.75 2.44
N ALA A 14 -4.28 1.95 3.43
CA ALA A 14 -5.24 1.33 4.34
C ALA A 14 -4.93 1.73 5.78
N ILE A 15 -5.98 1.97 6.55
CA ILE A 15 -5.91 2.15 8.01
C ILE A 15 -6.77 1.06 8.63
N VAL A 16 -6.14 0.19 9.38
CA VAL A 16 -6.83 -0.83 10.19
C VAL A 16 -6.83 -0.35 11.63
N THR A 17 -8.01 -0.08 12.17
CA THR A 17 -8.18 0.32 13.56
C THR A 17 -8.72 -0.84 14.37
N PHE A 18 -7.94 -1.31 15.32
CA PHE A 18 -8.34 -2.32 16.28
C PHE A 18 -8.91 -1.66 17.53
N VAL A 19 -10.04 -2.16 18.00
CA VAL A 19 -10.69 -1.72 19.24
C VAL A 19 -10.62 -2.85 20.24
N GLY A 20 -10.09 -2.54 21.42
CA GLY A 20 -9.98 -3.44 22.54
C GLY A 20 -10.88 -3.04 23.70
N ARG A 21 -10.60 -3.61 24.86
CA ARG A 21 -11.27 -3.29 26.11
C ARG A 21 -10.24 -2.90 27.17
N ASP A 22 -10.22 -1.62 27.52
CA ASP A 22 -9.35 -1.12 28.56
C ASP A 22 -9.95 -1.36 29.96
N ILE A 23 -9.14 -1.89 30.86
CA ILE A 23 -9.47 -2.14 32.25
C ILE A 23 -8.23 -1.78 33.07
N HIS A 24 -8.42 -1.21 34.26
CA HIS A 24 -7.32 -0.95 35.19
C HIS A 24 -6.49 -2.24 35.40
N PRO A 25 -5.16 -2.21 35.18
CA PRO A 25 -4.32 -3.41 35.20
C PRO A 25 -4.47 -4.30 36.42
N GLY A 26 -4.68 -3.73 37.59
CA GLY A 26 -4.90 -4.47 38.85
C GLY A 26 -6.18 -5.32 38.88
N PHE A 27 -7.12 -5.08 37.94
CA PHE A 27 -8.42 -5.78 37.85
C PHE A 27 -8.66 -6.40 36.45
N ALA A 28 -7.61 -6.49 35.65
CA ALA A 28 -7.69 -6.80 34.23
C ALA A 28 -7.83 -8.29 33.92
N LYS A 29 -7.61 -9.18 34.88
CA LYS A 29 -7.67 -10.63 34.65
C LYS A 29 -9.00 -11.02 34.03
N ASP A 30 -8.93 -11.74 32.89
CA ASP A 30 -10.06 -12.24 32.12
C ASP A 30 -11.04 -11.15 31.57
N LYS A 31 -10.65 -9.87 31.62
CA LYS A 31 -11.50 -8.73 31.24
C LYS A 31 -10.87 -7.80 30.22
N MET A 32 -9.56 -7.56 30.33
CA MET A 32 -8.84 -6.64 29.43
C MET A 32 -8.55 -7.31 28.10
N VAL A 33 -8.75 -6.55 27.03
CA VAL A 33 -8.31 -6.91 25.68
C VAL A 33 -7.51 -5.74 25.12
N PRO A 34 -6.17 -5.77 25.22
CA PRO A 34 -5.35 -4.66 24.76
C PRO A 34 -5.31 -4.59 23.23
N SER A 35 -5.88 -3.54 22.61
CA SER A 35 -5.91 -3.37 21.16
C SER A 35 -4.50 -3.36 20.55
N VAL A 36 -3.51 -2.86 21.27
CA VAL A 36 -2.10 -2.87 20.84
C VAL A 36 -1.56 -4.30 20.64
N LYS A 37 -2.03 -5.28 21.43
CA LYS A 37 -1.66 -6.68 21.24
C LYS A 37 -2.37 -7.31 20.06
N VAL A 38 -3.65 -6.97 19.85
CA VAL A 38 -4.41 -7.41 18.65
C VAL A 38 -3.74 -6.89 17.38
N ALA A 39 -3.37 -5.61 17.35
CA ALA A 39 -2.64 -4.99 16.25
C ALA A 39 -1.25 -5.62 16.03
N GLY A 40 -0.54 -5.96 17.11
CA GLY A 40 0.73 -6.68 17.03
C GLY A 40 0.57 -8.08 16.44
N GLU A 41 -0.46 -8.83 16.84
CA GLU A 41 -0.81 -10.14 16.27
C GLU A 41 -1.13 -10.03 14.77
N PHE A 42 -1.91 -9.02 14.38
CA PHE A 42 -2.22 -8.76 12.98
C PHE A 42 -0.95 -8.54 12.16
N ILE A 43 -0.06 -7.62 12.57
CA ILE A 43 1.18 -7.33 11.86
C ILE A 43 2.07 -8.57 11.77
N ALA A 44 2.22 -9.32 12.86
CA ALA A 44 3.04 -10.53 12.91
C ALA A 44 2.49 -11.68 12.03
N SER A 45 1.18 -11.68 11.77
CA SER A 45 0.51 -12.69 10.95
C SER A 45 0.54 -12.40 9.46
N LEU A 46 0.84 -11.14 9.04
CA LEU A 46 0.97 -10.82 7.63
C LEU A 46 2.09 -11.65 6.98
N PRO A 47 1.86 -12.18 5.76
CA PRO A 47 2.87 -13.01 5.10
C PRO A 47 4.12 -12.19 4.78
N ARG A 48 5.28 -12.81 4.93
CA ARG A 48 6.55 -12.19 4.52
C ARG A 48 6.67 -12.09 3.00
N GLU A 49 6.06 -13.04 2.30
CA GLU A 49 5.90 -13.03 0.84
C GLU A 49 4.90 -11.92 0.46
N GLY A 50 5.29 -11.05 -0.47
CA GLY A 50 4.47 -9.88 -0.83
C GLY A 50 4.64 -8.69 0.11
N ALA A 51 5.77 -8.60 0.79
CA ALA A 51 6.26 -7.41 1.49
C ALA A 51 7.30 -6.67 0.63
N PRO A 52 7.57 -5.37 0.85
CA PRO A 52 8.57 -4.63 0.06
C PRO A 52 9.96 -5.26 0.08
N GLU A 53 10.35 -5.85 1.22
CA GLU A 53 11.64 -6.49 1.41
C GLU A 53 11.79 -7.87 0.74
N THR A 54 10.71 -8.40 0.17
CA THR A 54 10.69 -9.73 -0.47
C THR A 54 10.18 -9.69 -1.90
N THR A 55 9.89 -8.50 -2.45
CA THR A 55 9.34 -8.33 -3.79
C THR A 55 10.25 -7.49 -4.68
N GLU A 56 10.29 -7.82 -5.97
CA GLU A 56 11.08 -7.11 -6.98
C GLU A 56 10.29 -6.94 -8.29
N GLY A 57 10.91 -6.28 -9.28
CA GLY A 57 10.32 -6.09 -10.61
C GLY A 57 8.93 -5.49 -10.54
N LYS A 58 7.93 -6.18 -11.09
CA LYS A 58 6.52 -5.74 -11.11
C LYS A 58 5.65 -6.36 -10.01
N GLU A 59 6.24 -7.06 -9.07
CA GLU A 59 5.50 -7.63 -7.95
C GLU A 59 4.96 -6.54 -7.02
N GLY A 60 3.67 -6.60 -6.74
CA GLY A 60 3.03 -5.71 -5.79
C GLY A 60 3.24 -6.16 -4.34
N TYR A 61 2.92 -5.29 -3.37
CA TYR A 61 3.12 -5.58 -1.96
C TYR A 61 2.11 -4.92 -1.03
N ILE A 62 2.05 -5.43 0.20
CA ILE A 62 1.43 -4.79 1.37
C ILE A 62 2.54 -4.39 2.33
N HIS A 63 2.53 -3.14 2.79
CA HIS A 63 3.57 -2.60 3.67
C HIS A 63 2.99 -1.89 4.88
N PRO A 64 3.02 -2.48 6.09
CA PRO A 64 2.74 -1.76 7.33
C PRO A 64 3.81 -0.68 7.55
N ILE A 65 3.40 0.59 7.62
CA ILE A 65 4.32 1.73 7.75
C ILE A 65 4.34 2.34 9.15
N SER A 66 3.26 2.18 9.89
CA SER A 66 3.21 2.65 11.28
C SER A 66 2.15 1.94 12.08
N ILE A 67 2.36 1.92 13.39
CA ILE A 67 1.39 1.50 14.39
C ILE A 67 1.33 2.58 15.47
N LYS A 68 0.13 3.00 15.85
CA LYS A 68 -0.09 4.02 16.88
C LYS A 68 -1.35 3.71 17.67
N GLY A 69 -1.25 3.70 18.97
CA GLY A 69 -2.42 3.46 19.81
C GLY A 69 -2.10 3.19 21.26
N ASN A 70 -3.06 2.61 21.95
CA ASN A 70 -3.02 2.28 23.37
C ASN A 70 -3.83 1.02 23.66
N THR A 71 -4.26 0.79 24.88
CA THR A 71 -5.04 -0.39 25.28
C THR A 71 -6.44 -0.41 24.65
N SER A 72 -7.07 0.76 24.48
CA SER A 72 -8.45 0.87 23.97
C SER A 72 -8.52 0.80 22.45
N GLU A 73 -7.65 1.54 21.75
CA GLU A 73 -7.69 1.65 20.29
C GLU A 73 -6.27 1.76 19.72
N THR A 74 -6.02 1.04 18.61
CA THR A 74 -4.73 1.04 17.92
C THR A 74 -4.94 1.03 16.41
N GLU A 75 -4.31 1.98 15.73
CA GLU A 75 -4.30 2.10 14.28
C GLU A 75 -3.02 1.51 13.70
N VAL A 76 -3.17 0.73 12.63
CA VAL A 76 -2.08 0.27 11.78
C VAL A 76 -2.27 0.88 10.41
N HIS A 77 -1.29 1.66 9.96
CA HIS A 77 -1.29 2.24 8.63
C HIS A 77 -0.50 1.36 7.68
N LEU A 78 -1.09 1.04 6.51
CA LEU A 78 -0.48 0.20 5.49
C LEU A 78 -0.52 0.91 4.13
N LEU A 79 0.47 0.61 3.31
CA LEU A 79 0.47 0.90 1.88
C LEU A 79 0.15 -0.37 1.12
N ILE A 80 -0.69 -0.25 0.09
CA ILE A 80 -0.99 -1.30 -0.88
C ILE A 80 -0.44 -0.83 -2.22
N ARG A 81 0.37 -1.66 -2.87
CA ARG A 81 0.99 -1.36 -4.16
C ARG A 81 0.81 -2.50 -5.13
N ASP A 82 0.49 -2.16 -6.36
CA ASP A 82 0.50 -3.08 -7.50
C ASP A 82 0.70 -2.27 -8.79
N PHE A 83 1.26 -2.86 -9.84
CA PHE A 83 1.33 -2.19 -11.14
C PHE A 83 -0.03 -2.15 -11.83
N GLU A 84 -0.89 -3.13 -11.55
CA GLU A 84 -2.24 -3.20 -12.10
C GLU A 84 -3.27 -2.85 -11.01
N VAL A 85 -4.32 -2.11 -11.40
CA VAL A 85 -5.38 -1.70 -10.46
C VAL A 85 -6.12 -2.90 -9.87
N GLU A 86 -6.28 -3.95 -10.68
CA GLU A 86 -6.94 -5.20 -10.29
C GLU A 86 -6.18 -5.94 -9.18
N GLY A 87 -4.86 -5.76 -9.10
CA GLY A 87 -4.01 -6.35 -8.07
C GLY A 87 -4.15 -5.72 -6.68
N LEU A 88 -4.76 -4.53 -6.57
CA LEU A 88 -4.98 -3.87 -5.28
C LEU A 88 -6.06 -4.54 -4.46
N ARG A 89 -7.16 -4.96 -5.10
CA ARG A 89 -8.31 -5.57 -4.42
C ARG A 89 -7.97 -6.85 -3.66
N PRO A 90 -7.29 -7.86 -4.24
CA PRO A 90 -6.89 -9.06 -3.50
C PRO A 90 -6.02 -8.76 -2.28
N LYS A 91 -5.19 -7.72 -2.36
CA LYS A 91 -4.37 -7.27 -1.23
C LYS A 91 -5.20 -6.63 -0.11
N ALA A 92 -6.22 -5.85 -0.48
CA ALA A 92 -7.18 -5.30 0.48
C ALA A 92 -7.98 -6.41 1.17
N GLU A 93 -8.45 -7.40 0.43
CA GLU A 93 -9.15 -8.58 0.96
C GLU A 93 -8.23 -9.42 1.89
N MET A 94 -6.93 -9.47 1.59
CA MET A 94 -5.93 -10.11 2.45
C MET A 94 -5.80 -9.36 3.79
N ILE A 95 -5.73 -8.04 3.78
CA ILE A 95 -5.68 -7.23 5.01
C ILE A 95 -6.91 -7.52 5.88
N ASP A 96 -8.11 -7.53 5.30
CA ASP A 96 -9.35 -7.83 6.00
C ASP A 96 -9.32 -9.22 6.64
N LYS A 97 -8.91 -10.24 5.88
CA LYS A 97 -8.78 -11.61 6.36
C LYS A 97 -7.85 -11.73 7.58
N TYR A 98 -6.69 -11.08 7.55
CA TYR A 98 -5.73 -11.13 8.66
C TYR A 98 -6.19 -10.31 9.87
N ALA A 99 -6.91 -9.20 9.65
CA ALA A 99 -7.50 -8.41 10.72
C ALA A 99 -8.60 -9.21 11.44
N ALA A 100 -9.48 -9.88 10.69
CA ALA A 100 -10.49 -10.79 11.24
C ALA A 100 -9.84 -11.89 12.07
N ALA A 101 -8.85 -12.59 11.51
CA ALA A 101 -8.15 -13.68 12.21
C ALA A 101 -7.43 -13.21 13.49
N ALA A 102 -6.91 -11.99 13.51
CA ALA A 102 -6.35 -11.43 14.74
C ALA A 102 -7.42 -11.21 15.81
N CYS A 103 -8.60 -10.68 15.44
CA CYS A 103 -9.72 -10.52 16.39
C CYS A 103 -10.30 -11.84 16.87
N GLU A 104 -10.31 -12.90 16.05
CA GLU A 104 -10.73 -14.24 16.49
C GLU A 104 -9.85 -14.78 17.63
N LYS A 105 -8.54 -14.51 17.61
CA LYS A 105 -7.60 -14.88 18.68
C LYS A 105 -7.78 -14.02 19.95
N TRP A 106 -8.41 -12.87 19.83
CA TRP A 106 -8.64 -11.92 20.92
C TRP A 106 -10.14 -11.64 21.10
N PRO A 107 -10.91 -12.55 21.73
CA PRO A 107 -12.35 -12.38 21.93
C PRO A 107 -12.69 -11.04 22.59
N ASN A 108 -13.78 -10.42 22.14
CA ASN A 108 -14.23 -9.08 22.52
C ASN A 108 -13.34 -7.92 22.00
N SER A 109 -12.47 -8.17 21.04
CA SER A 109 -11.92 -7.13 20.18
C SER A 109 -12.78 -6.98 18.91
N SER A 110 -12.61 -5.87 18.24
CA SER A 110 -13.18 -5.61 16.91
C SER A 110 -12.20 -4.78 16.09
N TYR A 111 -12.47 -4.67 14.78
CA TYR A 111 -11.68 -3.84 13.90
C TYR A 111 -12.57 -3.12 12.89
N ARG A 112 -12.03 -2.08 12.28
CA ARG A 112 -12.55 -1.41 11.09
C ARG A 112 -11.42 -1.11 10.13
N ILE A 113 -11.72 -1.10 8.84
CA ILE A 113 -10.75 -0.81 7.78
C ILE A 113 -11.24 0.37 6.97
N GLU A 114 -10.37 1.35 6.75
CA GLU A 114 -10.56 2.43 5.79
C GLU A 114 -9.52 2.29 4.70
N ILE A 115 -9.97 2.22 3.44
CA ILE A 115 -9.09 2.18 2.28
C ILE A 115 -9.32 3.44 1.47
N LYS A 116 -8.23 4.12 1.11
CA LYS A 116 -8.27 5.34 0.30
C LYS A 116 -7.35 5.17 -0.90
N GLU A 117 -7.88 5.51 -2.06
CA GLU A 117 -7.08 5.67 -3.27
C GLU A 117 -6.04 6.76 -3.06
N TYR A 118 -4.80 6.49 -3.47
CA TYR A 118 -3.73 7.46 -3.39
C TYR A 118 -3.31 7.95 -4.77
N TYR A 119 -2.90 7.06 -5.68
CA TYR A 119 -2.68 7.36 -7.09
C TYR A 119 -2.80 6.09 -7.95
N ARG A 120 -2.88 6.29 -9.27
CA ARG A 120 -2.91 5.20 -10.25
C ARG A 120 -1.66 5.23 -11.13
N ASN A 121 -1.39 4.09 -11.76
CA ASN A 121 -0.27 3.94 -12.68
C ASN A 121 -0.41 4.95 -13.84
N MET A 122 0.62 5.79 -14.05
CA MET A 122 0.62 6.81 -15.10
C MET A 122 0.50 6.21 -16.50
N LYS A 123 0.83 4.93 -16.67
CA LYS A 123 0.67 4.20 -17.93
C LYS A 123 -0.73 4.35 -18.53
N TYR A 124 -1.77 4.27 -17.70
CA TYR A 124 -3.16 4.38 -18.17
C TYR A 124 -3.49 5.71 -18.82
N ASP A 125 -2.81 6.78 -18.43
CA ASP A 125 -3.00 8.11 -19.02
C ASP A 125 -2.03 8.33 -20.18
N LEU A 126 -0.79 7.87 -20.09
CA LEU A 126 0.18 7.92 -21.18
C LEU A 126 -0.28 7.13 -22.42
N GLU A 127 -0.99 6.02 -22.23
CA GLU A 127 -1.57 5.25 -23.35
C GLU A 127 -2.65 6.03 -24.12
N LYS A 128 -3.31 6.99 -23.48
CA LYS A 128 -4.30 7.88 -24.14
C LYS A 128 -3.63 9.00 -24.93
N GLU A 129 -2.38 9.36 -24.60
CA GLU A 129 -1.60 10.39 -25.28
C GLU A 129 -0.16 9.90 -25.58
N PRO A 130 -0.03 8.99 -26.56
CA PRO A 130 1.26 8.35 -26.88
C PRO A 130 2.34 9.31 -27.38
N ARG A 131 1.95 10.55 -27.77
CA ARG A 131 2.92 11.59 -28.20
C ARG A 131 3.84 12.02 -27.05
N ALA A 132 3.36 11.99 -25.79
CA ALA A 132 4.17 12.35 -24.63
C ALA A 132 5.42 11.46 -24.55
N MET A 133 5.23 10.14 -24.64
CA MET A 133 6.34 9.19 -24.66
C MET A 133 7.20 9.31 -25.90
N ALA A 134 6.61 9.50 -27.08
CA ALA A 134 7.37 9.67 -28.32
C ALA A 134 8.31 10.89 -28.25
N TYR A 135 7.84 12.00 -27.71
CA TYR A 135 8.65 13.20 -27.53
C TYR A 135 9.75 13.01 -26.48
N ALA A 136 9.45 12.34 -25.36
CA ALA A 136 10.45 12.06 -24.32
C ALA A 136 11.60 11.19 -24.88
N LEU A 137 11.26 10.11 -25.60
CA LEU A 137 12.25 9.23 -26.22
C LEU A 137 13.08 9.94 -27.30
N GLU A 138 12.43 10.75 -28.14
CA GLU A 138 13.12 11.54 -29.15
C GLU A 138 14.02 12.61 -28.51
N GLY A 139 13.57 13.25 -27.45
CA GLY A 139 14.40 14.19 -26.67
C GLY A 139 15.69 13.55 -26.16
N VAL A 140 15.61 12.31 -25.63
CA VAL A 140 16.79 11.56 -25.22
C VAL A 140 17.73 11.28 -26.40
N ARG A 141 17.19 10.80 -27.55
CA ARG A 141 18.01 10.51 -28.74
C ARG A 141 18.75 11.74 -29.24
N ARG A 142 18.15 12.92 -29.18
CA ARG A 142 18.78 14.18 -29.59
C ARG A 142 19.96 14.57 -28.73
N THR A 143 20.10 14.06 -27.52
CA THR A 143 21.30 14.24 -26.68
C THR A 143 22.43 13.25 -27.00
N GLY A 144 22.23 12.36 -27.97
CA GLY A 144 23.20 11.33 -28.34
C GLY A 144 23.15 10.08 -27.45
N LEU A 145 22.08 9.91 -26.63
CA LEU A 145 21.90 8.76 -25.79
C LEU A 145 20.83 7.82 -26.39
N ASP A 146 21.01 6.51 -26.15
CA ASP A 146 19.96 5.54 -26.46
C ASP A 146 18.93 5.52 -25.30
N PRO A 147 17.65 5.78 -25.59
CA PRO A 147 16.62 5.77 -24.56
C PRO A 147 16.31 4.35 -24.09
N VAL A 148 16.24 4.18 -22.78
CA VAL A 148 15.81 2.93 -22.13
C VAL A 148 14.49 3.19 -21.41
N GLN A 149 13.45 2.46 -21.80
CA GLN A 149 12.16 2.53 -21.11
C GLN A 149 12.15 1.61 -19.88
N GLY A 150 11.56 2.09 -18.80
CA GLY A 150 11.49 1.38 -17.55
C GLY A 150 10.24 1.69 -16.75
N SER A 151 10.11 1.00 -15.64
CA SER A 151 9.06 1.23 -14.63
C SER A 151 9.69 1.60 -13.29
N ILE A 152 8.99 2.42 -12.52
CA ILE A 152 9.40 2.77 -11.17
C ILE A 152 8.45 2.15 -10.13
N ARG A 153 9.03 1.54 -9.09
CA ARG A 153 8.29 0.93 -7.97
C ARG A 153 7.85 1.98 -6.96
N GLY A 154 7.15 3.01 -7.42
CA GLY A 154 6.67 4.13 -6.61
C GLY A 154 5.74 5.02 -7.40
N GLY A 155 5.34 6.14 -6.82
CA GLY A 155 4.69 7.25 -7.51
C GLY A 155 5.72 8.31 -7.88
N THR A 156 5.39 9.11 -8.90
CA THR A 156 6.18 10.23 -9.37
C THR A 156 5.29 11.45 -9.58
N ASP A 157 5.88 12.60 -9.79
CA ASP A 157 5.14 13.79 -10.25
C ASP A 157 4.40 13.51 -11.55
N GLY A 158 4.98 12.65 -12.42
CA GLY A 158 4.33 12.18 -13.64
C GLY A 158 2.98 11.51 -13.37
N SER A 159 2.88 10.61 -12.39
CA SER A 159 1.59 9.98 -12.04
C SER A 159 0.57 10.99 -11.50
N THR A 160 1.03 12.00 -10.76
CA THR A 160 0.16 13.06 -10.25
C THR A 160 -0.30 14.01 -11.35
N LEU A 161 0.57 14.35 -12.28
CA LEU A 161 0.26 15.24 -13.40
C LEU A 161 -0.64 14.55 -14.43
N SER A 162 -0.34 13.29 -14.75
CA SER A 162 -1.15 12.47 -15.65
C SER A 162 -2.60 12.37 -15.16
N ALA A 163 -2.82 12.10 -13.86
CA ALA A 163 -4.14 12.07 -13.27
C ALA A 163 -4.90 13.42 -13.36
N LYS A 164 -4.17 14.53 -13.56
CA LYS A 164 -4.73 15.87 -13.80
C LYS A 164 -4.89 16.21 -15.27
N GLY A 165 -4.66 15.27 -16.17
CA GLY A 165 -4.77 15.44 -17.63
C GLY A 165 -3.52 16.05 -18.29
N LEU A 166 -2.37 15.98 -17.64
CA LEU A 166 -1.06 16.39 -18.16
C LEU A 166 -0.16 15.17 -18.28
N PRO A 167 -0.30 14.37 -19.32
CA PRO A 167 0.49 13.15 -19.53
C PRO A 167 1.96 13.42 -19.84
#